data_64354a2cb998f0fe7ee6addb00e80ce0
#
_entry.id   64354a2cb998f0fe7ee6addb00e80ce0
#
_cell.length_a   1.000
_cell.length_b   1.000
_cell.length_c   1.000
_cell.angle_alpha   90.00
_cell.angle_beta   90.00
_cell.angle_gamma   90.00
#
_symmetry.space_group_name_H-M   'P 1'
#
loop_
_entity.id
_entity.type
_entity.pdbx_description
1 polymer ?
#
loop_
_entity_poly.entity_id
_entity_poly.type
_entity_poly.pdbx_seq_one_letter_code
_entity_poly.pdbx_strand_id
1 'polypeptide(L)'
;MEMSRLKPSGRIGDNMKKILGLIGLYALIVLFCFYFFIQHPKNIFDEIYQETAKNYLGYYNFNELKNVTVKNRKLYDSNMNETDKYESIITYDDSSLGSDAKNLELRFNFDGSSKGINIWFERYTNSGEKINFVIHYGFKKKVLVKKIMIYENSSKTYIEDEAQVKSYLEKYGITAKDLDSYYDEIVNQKVLKDWCSIFDSKYSPSNYGEVKVETQWENW
;
A
#
# COMPACT_ATOMS: atom_id res chain seq x y z
N MET A 1 -28.46 41.11 68.42
CA MET A 1 -28.79 39.83 67.76
C MET A 1 -28.00 39.79 66.44
N GLU A 2 -26.80 39.24 66.49
CA GLU A 2 -25.85 39.28 65.37
C GLU A 2 -25.99 37.97 64.57
N MET A 3 -26.49 38.11 63.35
CA MET A 3 -26.55 36.96 62.44
C MET A 3 -25.17 36.70 61.81
N SER A 4 -24.46 35.64 62.25
CA SER A 4 -23.24 35.20 61.69
C SER A 4 -23.48 34.65 60.30
N ARG A 5 -22.94 35.32 59.25
CA ARG A 5 -22.90 34.81 57.85
C ARG A 5 -21.91 33.71 57.77
N LEU A 6 -22.38 32.49 57.57
CA LEU A 6 -21.56 31.34 57.19
C LEU A 6 -20.92 31.61 55.81
N LYS A 7 -19.60 31.75 55.76
CA LYS A 7 -18.84 31.75 54.48
C LYS A 7 -18.93 30.36 53.85
N PRO A 8 -19.34 30.23 52.57
CA PRO A 8 -19.28 28.95 51.91
C PRO A 8 -17.83 28.47 51.78
N SER A 9 -17.55 27.22 52.12
CA SER A 9 -16.23 26.64 52.17
C SER A 9 -15.65 26.56 50.76
N GLY A 10 -14.61 27.33 50.50
CA GLY A 10 -13.89 27.36 49.20
C GLY A 10 -13.22 26.02 48.78
N ARG A 11 -13.16 25.03 49.67
CA ARG A 11 -12.52 23.71 49.43
C ARG A 11 -13.25 22.84 48.42
N ILE A 12 -14.56 22.91 48.29
CA ILE A 12 -15.34 22.09 47.34
C ILE A 12 -15.09 22.54 45.90
N GLY A 13 -15.00 23.87 45.67
CA GLY A 13 -14.74 24.42 44.35
C GLY A 13 -13.34 24.09 43.79
N ASP A 14 -12.34 24.07 44.65
CA ASP A 14 -10.96 23.76 44.23
C ASP A 14 -10.76 22.26 43.90
N ASN A 15 -11.40 21.37 44.67
CA ASN A 15 -11.36 19.95 44.37
C ASN A 15 -12.10 19.62 43.04
N MET A 16 -13.23 20.29 42.79
CA MET A 16 -13.97 20.12 41.56
C MET A 16 -13.20 20.59 40.33
N LYS A 17 -12.45 21.71 40.43
CA LYS A 17 -11.56 22.21 39.38
C LYS A 17 -10.41 21.22 39.09
N LYS A 18 -9.82 20.64 40.15
CA LYS A 18 -8.76 19.61 39.99
C LYS A 18 -9.29 18.33 39.32
N ILE A 19 -10.49 17.89 39.69
CA ILE A 19 -11.11 16.72 39.07
C ILE A 19 -11.43 16.99 37.59
N LEU A 20 -11.99 18.15 37.25
CA LEU A 20 -12.24 18.56 35.87
C LEU A 20 -10.95 18.66 35.05
N GLY A 21 -9.88 19.19 35.65
CA GLY A 21 -8.55 19.22 35.02
C GLY A 21 -7.99 17.83 34.72
N LEU A 22 -8.14 16.88 35.65
CA LEU A 22 -7.72 15.49 35.47
C LEU A 22 -8.52 14.75 34.38
N ILE A 23 -9.83 14.99 34.34
CA ILE A 23 -10.70 14.41 33.28
C ILE A 23 -10.31 15.00 31.92
N GLY A 24 -10.06 16.32 31.83
CA GLY A 24 -9.60 16.96 30.61
C GLY A 24 -8.25 16.41 30.12
N LEU A 25 -7.30 16.24 31.04
CA LEU A 25 -6.00 15.63 30.70
C LEU A 25 -6.13 14.20 30.23
N TYR A 26 -6.94 13.39 30.90
CA TYR A 26 -7.22 12.01 30.49
C TYR A 26 -7.85 11.95 29.10
N ALA A 27 -8.84 12.80 28.83
CA ALA A 27 -9.47 12.88 27.52
C ALA A 27 -8.48 13.27 26.42
N LEU A 28 -7.56 14.21 26.69
CA LEU A 28 -6.48 14.58 25.77
C LEU A 28 -5.51 13.42 25.51
N ILE A 29 -5.13 12.68 26.54
CA ILE A 29 -4.27 11.49 26.40
C ILE A 29 -4.97 10.42 25.55
N VAL A 30 -6.24 10.15 25.81
CA VAL A 30 -7.03 9.17 25.04
C VAL A 30 -7.16 9.61 23.58
N LEU A 31 -7.44 10.89 23.31
CA LEU A 31 -7.48 11.44 21.95
C LEU A 31 -6.11 11.37 21.26
N PHE A 32 -5.04 11.67 21.97
CA PHE A 32 -3.66 11.56 21.45
C PHE A 32 -3.30 10.11 21.14
N CYS A 33 -3.58 9.16 22.04
CA CYS A 33 -3.38 7.73 21.79
C CYS A 33 -4.21 7.26 20.60
N PHE A 34 -5.49 7.67 20.52
CA PHE A 34 -6.39 7.30 19.42
C PHE A 34 -5.88 7.86 18.08
N TYR A 35 -5.47 9.13 18.06
CA TYR A 35 -4.86 9.77 16.88
C TYR A 35 -3.58 9.06 16.45
N PHE A 36 -2.72 8.73 17.40
CA PHE A 36 -1.47 8.02 17.15
C PHE A 36 -1.70 6.60 16.62
N PHE A 37 -2.67 5.86 17.21
CA PHE A 37 -3.04 4.52 16.77
C PHE A 37 -3.66 4.47 15.36
N ILE A 38 -4.43 5.51 14.98
CA ILE A 38 -5.05 5.58 13.65
C ILE A 38 -4.02 5.91 12.57
N GLN A 39 -2.98 6.67 12.89
CA GLN A 39 -2.00 7.14 11.91
C GLN A 39 -0.81 6.21 11.72
N HIS A 40 -0.59 5.24 12.61
CA HIS A 40 0.52 4.31 12.41
C HIS A 40 0.21 3.29 11.30
N PRO A 41 1.20 3.05 10.41
CA PRO A 41 1.06 1.98 9.42
C PRO A 41 0.82 0.63 10.13
N LYS A 42 -0.13 -0.14 9.61
CA LYS A 42 -0.54 -1.46 10.12
C LYS A 42 0.22 -2.60 9.44
N ASN A 43 0.81 -2.30 8.29
CA ASN A 43 1.54 -3.24 7.47
C ASN A 43 2.55 -2.50 6.57
N ILE A 44 3.43 -3.26 5.91
CA ILE A 44 4.48 -2.72 5.06
C ILE A 44 3.93 -1.89 3.87
N PHE A 45 2.80 -2.26 3.29
CA PHE A 45 2.18 -1.52 2.19
C PHE A 45 1.60 -0.19 2.66
N ASP A 46 1.03 -0.15 3.89
CA ASP A 46 0.62 1.10 4.54
C ASP A 46 1.80 2.03 4.72
N GLU A 47 2.91 1.48 5.20
CA GLU A 47 4.14 2.21 5.44
C GLU A 47 4.68 2.82 4.15
N ILE A 48 4.84 2.01 3.10
CA ILE A 48 5.28 2.48 1.78
C ILE A 48 4.34 3.58 1.26
N TYR A 49 3.02 3.36 1.34
CA TYR A 49 2.03 4.32 0.87
C TYR A 49 2.09 5.64 1.64
N GLN A 50 2.14 5.58 2.98
CA GLN A 50 2.16 6.77 3.83
C GLN A 50 3.43 7.59 3.65
N GLU A 51 4.59 6.93 3.58
CA GLU A 51 5.86 7.62 3.38
C GLU A 51 5.94 8.26 1.99
N THR A 52 5.41 7.59 0.96
CA THR A 52 5.31 8.16 -0.39
C THR A 52 4.34 9.34 -0.43
N ALA A 53 3.18 9.24 0.26
CA ALA A 53 2.16 10.28 0.30
C ALA A 53 2.61 11.54 1.05
N LYS A 54 3.39 11.43 2.13
CA LYS A 54 3.88 12.57 2.92
C LYS A 54 4.58 13.63 2.07
N ASN A 55 5.23 13.23 1.01
CA ASN A 55 6.04 14.09 0.18
C ASN A 55 5.42 14.36 -1.19
N TYR A 56 4.25 13.82 -1.50
CA TYR A 56 3.57 13.83 -2.81
C TYR A 56 4.44 13.30 -3.97
N LEU A 57 5.64 12.84 -3.68
CA LEU A 57 6.69 12.74 -4.66
C LEU A 57 7.37 11.37 -4.69
N GLY A 58 7.12 10.44 -3.75
CA GLY A 58 7.85 9.16 -3.72
C GLY A 58 9.39 9.28 -3.78
N TYR A 59 9.85 10.55 -3.81
CA TYR A 59 11.18 10.96 -4.21
C TYR A 59 12.28 10.43 -3.33
N TYR A 60 12.04 10.48 -2.03
CA TYR A 60 13.17 10.39 -1.13
C TYR A 60 13.65 8.97 -0.92
N ASN A 61 12.74 8.00 -0.95
CA ASN A 61 13.12 6.66 -0.57
C ASN A 61 13.58 5.83 -1.77
N PHE A 62 12.77 5.72 -2.83
CA PHE A 62 13.11 4.88 -3.98
C PHE A 62 14.21 5.45 -4.88
N ASN A 63 14.46 6.77 -4.86
CA ASN A 63 15.56 7.38 -5.61
C ASN A 63 16.97 6.98 -5.12
N GLU A 64 17.07 6.41 -3.93
CA GLU A 64 18.32 5.86 -3.42
C GLU A 64 18.72 4.55 -4.13
N LEU A 65 17.77 3.92 -4.80
CA LEU A 65 18.01 2.67 -5.54
C LEU A 65 18.57 2.97 -6.93
N LYS A 66 19.65 2.31 -7.29
CA LYS A 66 20.38 2.55 -8.55
C LYS A 66 19.60 2.17 -9.81
N ASN A 67 18.69 1.19 -9.71
CA ASN A 67 17.98 0.61 -10.83
C ASN A 67 16.50 0.99 -10.84
N VAL A 68 16.20 2.17 -10.35
CA VAL A 68 14.82 2.65 -10.21
C VAL A 68 14.72 4.07 -10.77
N THR A 69 13.66 4.33 -11.51
CA THR A 69 13.30 5.67 -11.97
C THR A 69 12.00 6.09 -11.29
N VAL A 70 12.00 7.26 -10.66
CA VAL A 70 10.81 7.86 -10.05
C VAL A 70 10.30 8.99 -10.92
N LYS A 71 9.02 8.92 -11.30
CA LYS A 71 8.32 9.97 -12.06
C LYS A 71 7.07 10.40 -11.32
N ASN A 72 6.81 11.69 -11.34
CA ASN A 72 5.56 12.24 -10.87
C ASN A 72 4.89 12.94 -12.03
N ARG A 73 3.60 12.69 -12.19
CA ARG A 73 2.79 13.38 -13.19
C ARG A 73 1.53 13.94 -12.55
N LYS A 74 1.13 15.10 -13.02
CA LYS A 74 -0.20 15.61 -12.74
C LYS A 74 -1.25 14.77 -13.44
N LEU A 75 -2.36 14.57 -12.79
CA LEU A 75 -3.54 13.97 -13.41
C LEU A 75 -4.38 15.05 -14.06
N TYR A 76 -5.03 14.67 -15.15
CA TYR A 76 -5.95 15.52 -15.91
C TYR A 76 -7.37 15.01 -15.69
N ASP A 77 -8.34 15.93 -15.69
CA ASP A 77 -9.76 15.56 -15.67
C ASP A 77 -10.22 15.07 -17.07
N SER A 78 -11.50 14.69 -17.17
CA SER A 78 -12.10 14.23 -18.44
C SER A 78 -12.11 15.30 -19.55
N ASN A 79 -11.91 16.57 -19.20
CA ASN A 79 -11.85 17.69 -20.11
C ASN A 79 -10.41 18.14 -20.41
N MET A 80 -9.42 17.32 -20.03
CA MET A 80 -7.99 17.60 -20.19
C MET A 80 -7.47 18.83 -19.43
N ASN A 81 -8.18 19.26 -18.37
CA ASN A 81 -7.66 20.29 -17.49
C ASN A 81 -6.73 19.68 -16.43
N GLU A 82 -5.63 20.37 -16.11
CA GLU A 82 -4.77 19.98 -15.01
C GLU A 82 -5.56 19.98 -13.69
N THR A 83 -5.39 18.91 -12.92
CA THR A 83 -5.92 18.83 -11.55
C THR A 83 -4.80 19.10 -10.54
N ASP A 84 -5.15 19.36 -9.28
CA ASP A 84 -4.17 19.41 -8.17
C ASP A 84 -3.72 18.01 -7.72
N LYS A 85 -4.03 16.98 -8.50
CA LYS A 85 -3.77 15.58 -8.19
C LYS A 85 -2.51 15.10 -8.90
N TYR A 86 -1.75 14.31 -8.18
CA TYR A 86 -0.51 13.72 -8.68
C TYR A 86 -0.56 12.20 -8.57
N GLU A 87 0.10 11.55 -9.51
CA GLU A 87 0.42 10.13 -9.46
C GLU A 87 1.94 10.00 -9.37
N SER A 88 2.42 9.21 -8.42
CA SER A 88 3.83 8.81 -8.37
C SER A 88 3.98 7.44 -9.00
N ILE A 89 4.93 7.32 -9.90
CA ILE A 89 5.24 6.10 -10.63
C ILE A 89 6.71 5.76 -10.38
N ILE A 90 6.96 4.56 -9.90
CA ILE A 90 8.29 4.00 -9.67
C ILE A 90 8.47 2.85 -10.64
N THR A 91 9.43 2.97 -11.55
CA THR A 91 9.73 1.98 -12.57
C THR A 91 11.10 1.37 -12.31
N TYR A 92 11.16 0.06 -12.24
CA TYR A 92 12.41 -0.69 -12.13
C TYR A 92 13.00 -0.95 -13.51
N ASP A 93 14.34 -0.92 -13.59
CA ASP A 93 15.05 -1.35 -14.78
C ASP A 93 14.92 -2.88 -14.94
N ASP A 94 14.51 -3.33 -16.13
CA ASP A 94 14.33 -4.75 -16.45
C ASP A 94 15.59 -5.58 -16.19
N SER A 95 16.78 -4.99 -16.37
CA SER A 95 18.05 -5.65 -16.08
C SER A 95 18.22 -6.07 -14.61
N SER A 96 17.44 -5.47 -13.71
CA SER A 96 17.45 -5.75 -12.28
C SER A 96 16.45 -6.84 -11.84
N LEU A 97 15.60 -7.34 -12.75
CA LEU A 97 14.45 -8.20 -12.44
C LEU A 97 14.69 -9.69 -12.75
N GLY A 98 15.86 -10.05 -13.28
CA GLY A 98 16.11 -11.39 -13.79
C GLY A 98 15.68 -11.56 -15.26
N SER A 99 15.87 -12.76 -15.82
CA SER A 99 15.71 -12.98 -17.26
C SER A 99 14.27 -12.92 -17.76
N ASP A 100 13.34 -13.31 -16.92
CA ASP A 100 11.96 -13.60 -17.35
C ASP A 100 10.92 -12.58 -16.85
N ALA A 101 11.33 -11.65 -15.99
CA ALA A 101 10.45 -10.57 -15.48
C ALA A 101 10.81 -9.24 -16.14
N LYS A 102 9.79 -8.44 -16.46
CA LYS A 102 9.93 -7.12 -17.09
C LYS A 102 8.85 -6.15 -16.64
N ASN A 103 9.06 -4.89 -16.95
CA ASN A 103 8.09 -3.84 -16.79
C ASN A 103 7.54 -3.72 -15.36
N LEU A 104 8.40 -3.89 -14.33
CA LEU A 104 7.97 -3.71 -12.95
C LEU A 104 7.73 -2.23 -12.66
N GLU A 105 6.50 -1.93 -12.28
CA GLU A 105 6.05 -0.57 -11.99
C GLU A 105 5.19 -0.54 -10.73
N LEU A 106 5.47 0.42 -9.85
CA LEU A 106 4.60 0.78 -8.71
C LEU A 106 3.93 2.10 -8.99
N ARG A 107 2.61 2.14 -8.92
CA ARG A 107 1.80 3.36 -9.04
C ARG A 107 1.07 3.65 -7.75
N PHE A 108 1.16 4.88 -7.29
CA PHE A 108 0.55 5.36 -6.07
C PHE A 108 -0.63 6.27 -6.38
N ASN A 109 -1.82 5.83 -6.00
CA ASN A 109 -3.04 6.63 -6.11
C ASN A 109 -3.35 7.29 -4.78
N PHE A 110 -3.37 8.63 -4.76
CA PHE A 110 -3.60 9.42 -3.55
C PHE A 110 -5.06 9.88 -3.39
N ASP A 111 -5.93 9.56 -4.34
CA ASP A 111 -7.28 10.09 -4.41
C ASP A 111 -8.38 9.02 -4.52
N GLY A 112 -9.57 9.40 -4.03
CA GLY A 112 -10.81 8.67 -4.24
C GLY A 112 -10.90 7.32 -3.56
N SER A 113 -11.67 6.43 -4.15
CA SER A 113 -11.90 5.06 -3.64
C SER A 113 -10.73 4.12 -3.93
N SER A 114 -9.87 4.47 -4.86
CA SER A 114 -8.72 3.67 -5.30
C SER A 114 -7.41 4.05 -4.61
N LYS A 115 -7.48 4.81 -3.48
CA LYS A 115 -6.26 5.11 -2.69
C LYS A 115 -5.48 3.85 -2.36
N GLY A 116 -4.23 3.81 -2.79
CA GLY A 116 -3.39 2.63 -2.58
C GLY A 116 -2.19 2.55 -3.50
N ILE A 117 -1.65 1.35 -3.58
CA ILE A 117 -0.51 1.01 -4.41
C ILE A 117 -0.97 -0.02 -5.45
N ASN A 118 -0.61 0.21 -6.70
CA ASN A 118 -0.69 -0.80 -7.74
C ASN A 118 0.73 -1.23 -8.09
N ILE A 119 1.00 -2.51 -8.09
CA ILE A 119 2.26 -3.12 -8.52
C ILE A 119 1.96 -3.95 -9.74
N TRP A 120 2.64 -3.65 -10.85
CA TRP A 120 2.48 -4.32 -12.12
C TRP A 120 3.81 -4.88 -12.54
N PHE A 121 3.83 -6.12 -13.03
CA PHE A 121 4.99 -6.69 -13.71
C PHE A 121 4.56 -7.77 -14.68
N GLU A 122 5.42 -8.04 -15.63
CA GLU A 122 5.22 -9.05 -16.66
C GLU A 122 6.17 -10.23 -16.41
N ARG A 123 5.68 -11.44 -16.62
CA ARG A 123 6.49 -12.66 -16.66
C ARG A 123 6.28 -13.34 -18.00
N TYR A 124 7.36 -13.78 -18.59
CA TYR A 124 7.31 -14.45 -19.87
C TYR A 124 7.43 -15.96 -19.67
N THR A 125 6.58 -16.73 -20.35
CA THR A 125 6.69 -18.19 -20.42
C THR A 125 7.78 -18.59 -21.39
N ASN A 126 8.21 -19.84 -21.34
CA ASN A 126 9.17 -20.39 -22.29
C ASN A 126 8.69 -20.34 -23.76
N SER A 127 7.37 -20.27 -23.98
CA SER A 127 6.75 -20.09 -25.30
C SER A 127 6.63 -18.62 -25.73
N GLY A 128 7.06 -17.68 -24.88
CA GLY A 128 7.01 -16.24 -25.15
C GLY A 128 5.67 -15.57 -24.86
N GLU A 129 4.73 -16.29 -24.28
CA GLU A 129 3.46 -15.74 -23.83
C GLU A 129 3.66 -14.91 -22.56
N LYS A 130 2.84 -13.89 -22.39
CA LYS A 130 3.00 -12.91 -21.34
C LYS A 130 1.94 -13.03 -20.26
N ILE A 131 2.37 -13.25 -19.02
CA ILE A 131 1.55 -13.20 -17.81
C ILE A 131 1.77 -11.83 -17.17
N ASN A 132 0.69 -11.07 -17.03
CA ASN A 132 0.71 -9.78 -16.35
C ASN A 132 0.21 -9.95 -14.92
N PHE A 133 1.06 -9.67 -13.97
CA PHE A 133 0.69 -9.59 -12.56
C PHE A 133 0.15 -8.21 -12.24
N VAL A 134 -1.01 -8.17 -11.59
CA VAL A 134 -1.69 -6.96 -11.14
C VAL A 134 -1.95 -7.09 -9.65
N ILE A 135 -1.14 -6.43 -8.88
CA ILE A 135 -1.22 -6.45 -7.42
C ILE A 135 -1.75 -5.10 -6.97
N HIS A 136 -2.85 -5.11 -6.23
CA HIS A 136 -3.45 -3.88 -5.72
C HIS A 136 -3.54 -3.93 -4.20
N TYR A 137 -2.94 -2.96 -3.54
CA TYR A 137 -3.14 -2.71 -2.13
C TYR A 137 -4.07 -1.52 -1.91
N GLY A 138 -5.25 -1.78 -1.36
CA GLY A 138 -6.23 -0.76 -1.02
C GLY A 138 -5.99 -0.16 0.37
N PHE A 139 -5.50 1.07 0.44
CA PHE A 139 -5.14 1.73 1.70
C PHE A 139 -6.30 1.81 2.70
N LYS A 140 -7.52 2.11 2.24
CA LYS A 140 -8.70 2.22 3.11
C LYS A 140 -9.17 0.88 3.68
N LYS A 141 -9.14 -0.16 2.87
CA LYS A 141 -9.64 -1.50 3.23
C LYS A 141 -8.58 -2.40 3.86
N LYS A 142 -7.29 -2.04 3.73
CA LYS A 142 -6.14 -2.86 4.15
C LYS A 142 -6.15 -4.26 3.52
N VAL A 143 -6.51 -4.32 2.24
CA VAL A 143 -6.57 -5.54 1.47
C VAL A 143 -5.53 -5.50 0.36
N LEU A 144 -4.73 -6.55 0.27
CA LEU A 144 -3.83 -6.82 -0.85
C LEU A 144 -4.49 -7.83 -1.77
N VAL A 145 -4.82 -7.40 -2.97
CA VAL A 145 -5.43 -8.26 -4.00
C VAL A 145 -4.36 -8.64 -5.00
N LYS A 146 -4.18 -9.95 -5.23
CA LYS A 146 -3.28 -10.51 -6.25
C LYS A 146 -4.09 -11.04 -7.41
N LYS A 147 -3.86 -10.50 -8.61
CA LYS A 147 -4.52 -10.93 -9.85
C LYS A 147 -3.50 -11.10 -10.95
N ILE A 148 -3.87 -11.88 -11.95
CA ILE A 148 -3.13 -12.02 -13.19
C ILE A 148 -4.06 -11.87 -14.40
N MET A 149 -3.47 -11.42 -15.49
CA MET A 149 -4.09 -11.37 -16.82
C MET A 149 -3.10 -11.99 -17.81
N ILE A 150 -3.60 -12.68 -18.82
CA ILE A 150 -2.77 -13.20 -19.90
C ILE A 150 -2.88 -12.26 -21.09
N TYR A 151 -1.76 -11.86 -21.65
CA TYR A 151 -1.75 -11.21 -22.94
C TYR A 151 -1.51 -12.24 -24.02
N GLU A 152 -2.52 -12.52 -24.81
CA GLU A 152 -2.44 -13.45 -25.92
C GLU A 152 -1.88 -12.75 -27.17
N ASN A 153 -0.66 -13.12 -27.57
CA ASN A 153 0.03 -12.48 -28.69
C ASN A 153 -0.70 -12.66 -30.03
N SER A 154 -1.37 -13.80 -30.23
CA SER A 154 -2.09 -14.11 -31.49
C SER A 154 -3.29 -13.21 -31.73
N SER A 155 -4.08 -12.95 -30.69
CA SER A 155 -5.29 -12.11 -30.75
C SER A 155 -5.02 -10.65 -30.38
N LYS A 156 -3.86 -10.35 -29.78
CA LYS A 156 -3.50 -9.04 -29.20
C LYS A 156 -4.51 -8.56 -28.14
N THR A 157 -5.05 -9.49 -27.38
CA THR A 157 -6.07 -9.23 -26.35
C THR A 157 -5.63 -9.71 -24.98
N TYR A 158 -6.24 -9.12 -23.93
CA TYR A 158 -6.08 -9.60 -22.57
C TYR A 158 -7.19 -10.59 -22.23
N ILE A 159 -6.81 -11.71 -21.63
CA ILE A 159 -7.70 -12.67 -21.01
C ILE A 159 -7.72 -12.35 -19.51
N GLU A 160 -8.90 -11.95 -19.02
CA GLU A 160 -9.11 -11.55 -17.62
C GLU A 160 -10.11 -12.48 -16.90
N ASP A 161 -10.91 -13.23 -17.66
CA ASP A 161 -11.83 -14.21 -17.12
C ASP A 161 -11.09 -15.32 -16.40
N GLU A 162 -11.43 -15.56 -15.13
CA GLU A 162 -10.69 -16.45 -14.24
C GLU A 162 -10.59 -17.89 -14.77
N ALA A 163 -11.68 -18.42 -15.33
CA ALA A 163 -11.71 -19.78 -15.85
C ALA A 163 -10.85 -19.90 -17.12
N GLN A 164 -10.87 -18.88 -17.98
CA GLN A 164 -10.03 -18.84 -19.17
C GLN A 164 -8.56 -18.69 -18.81
N VAL A 165 -8.23 -17.82 -17.86
CA VAL A 165 -6.86 -17.66 -17.35
C VAL A 165 -6.33 -18.97 -16.79
N LYS A 166 -7.11 -19.65 -15.95
CA LYS A 166 -6.75 -20.95 -15.39
C LYS A 166 -6.49 -21.99 -16.48
N SER A 167 -7.44 -22.15 -17.40
CA SER A 167 -7.29 -23.09 -18.52
C SER A 167 -6.07 -22.80 -19.40
N TYR A 168 -5.76 -21.52 -19.59
CA TYR A 168 -4.57 -21.09 -20.33
C TYR A 168 -3.29 -21.49 -19.62
N LEU A 169 -3.18 -21.26 -18.31
CA LEU A 169 -2.01 -21.63 -17.52
C LEU A 169 -1.79 -23.15 -17.47
N GLU A 170 -2.88 -23.91 -17.30
CA GLU A 170 -2.84 -25.38 -17.33
C GLU A 170 -2.26 -25.90 -18.66
N LYS A 171 -2.63 -25.29 -19.78
CA LYS A 171 -2.07 -25.62 -21.11
C LYS A 171 -0.54 -25.47 -21.17
N TYR A 172 0.01 -24.52 -20.44
CA TYR A 172 1.46 -24.26 -20.38
C TYR A 172 2.14 -24.90 -19.17
N GLY A 173 1.42 -25.69 -18.38
CA GLY A 173 1.95 -26.39 -17.19
C GLY A 173 2.32 -25.44 -16.04
N ILE A 174 1.72 -24.25 -16.01
CA ILE A 174 1.96 -23.25 -14.95
C ILE A 174 0.95 -23.47 -13.84
N THR A 175 1.45 -23.70 -12.64
CA THR A 175 0.64 -24.00 -11.45
C THR A 175 0.46 -22.77 -10.56
N ALA A 176 -0.50 -22.84 -9.63
CA ALA A 176 -0.67 -21.82 -8.57
C ALA A 176 0.64 -21.61 -7.76
N LYS A 177 1.41 -22.69 -7.54
CA LYS A 177 2.69 -22.61 -6.84
C LYS A 177 3.74 -21.82 -7.63
N ASP A 178 3.74 -21.93 -8.96
CA ASP A 178 4.63 -21.15 -9.81
C ASP A 178 4.25 -19.67 -9.75
N LEU A 179 2.95 -19.35 -9.74
CA LEU A 179 2.48 -17.98 -9.59
C LEU A 179 2.88 -17.37 -8.24
N ASP A 180 2.79 -18.14 -7.15
CA ASP A 180 3.25 -17.70 -5.84
C ASP A 180 4.77 -17.49 -5.83
N SER A 181 5.52 -18.35 -6.50
CA SER A 181 6.98 -18.19 -6.64
C SER A 181 7.33 -16.92 -7.41
N TYR A 182 6.64 -16.63 -8.50
CA TYR A 182 6.84 -15.41 -9.29
C TYR A 182 6.50 -14.15 -8.51
N TYR A 183 5.40 -14.19 -7.75
CA TYR A 183 5.02 -13.11 -6.85
C TYR A 183 6.11 -12.89 -5.79
N ASP A 184 6.57 -13.96 -5.14
CA ASP A 184 7.60 -13.87 -4.09
C ASP A 184 8.89 -13.25 -4.63
N GLU A 185 9.37 -13.74 -5.78
CA GLU A 185 10.61 -13.25 -6.42
C GLU A 185 10.56 -11.73 -6.66
N ILE A 186 9.44 -11.23 -7.20
CA ILE A 186 9.36 -9.83 -7.62
C ILE A 186 8.86 -8.94 -6.48
N VAL A 187 7.77 -9.30 -5.82
CA VAL A 187 7.19 -8.41 -4.80
C VAL A 187 7.97 -8.49 -3.50
N ASN A 188 8.21 -9.70 -2.98
CA ASN A 188 8.87 -9.85 -1.69
C ASN A 188 10.38 -9.65 -1.79
N GLN A 189 11.03 -10.40 -2.69
CA GLN A 189 12.51 -10.44 -2.74
C GLN A 189 13.11 -9.26 -3.50
N LYS A 190 12.29 -8.50 -4.25
CA LYS A 190 12.75 -7.28 -4.91
C LYS A 190 12.12 -6.05 -4.29
N VAL A 191 10.83 -5.79 -4.50
CA VAL A 191 10.19 -4.53 -4.08
C VAL A 191 10.26 -4.32 -2.56
N LEU A 192 9.77 -5.28 -1.76
CA LEU A 192 9.71 -5.11 -0.32
C LEU A 192 11.09 -5.20 0.34
N LYS A 193 11.98 -6.00 -0.21
CA LYS A 193 13.36 -6.06 0.27
C LYS A 193 14.13 -4.76 -0.03
N ASP A 194 13.94 -4.19 -1.22
CA ASP A 194 14.51 -2.89 -1.58
C ASP A 194 13.96 -1.80 -0.66
N TRP A 195 12.63 -1.80 -0.37
CA TRP A 195 12.04 -0.89 0.61
C TRP A 195 12.73 -1.00 1.97
N CYS A 196 12.86 -2.20 2.53
CA CYS A 196 13.53 -2.41 3.81
C CYS A 196 15.02 -2.06 3.80
N SER A 197 15.65 -1.95 2.64
CA SER A 197 17.06 -1.53 2.54
C SER A 197 17.26 -0.02 2.63
N ILE A 198 16.23 0.75 2.27
CA ILE A 198 16.25 2.22 2.22
C ILE A 198 15.40 2.87 3.32
N PHE A 199 14.60 2.09 4.02
CA PHE A 199 13.71 2.55 5.08
C PHE A 199 13.82 1.62 6.29
N ASP A 200 13.92 2.20 7.48
CA ASP A 200 13.94 1.45 8.75
C ASP A 200 12.54 0.91 9.09
N SER A 201 12.13 -0.08 8.32
CA SER A 201 10.81 -0.70 8.44
C SER A 201 10.75 -1.65 9.64
N LYS A 202 9.64 -1.60 10.39
CA LYS A 202 9.33 -2.60 11.41
C LYS A 202 8.75 -3.90 10.84
N TYR A 203 8.48 -3.93 9.54
CA TYR A 203 7.99 -5.09 8.80
C TYR A 203 9.11 -5.73 7.98
N SER A 204 8.81 -6.86 7.36
CA SER A 204 9.76 -7.54 6.48
C SER A 204 9.04 -8.15 5.26
N PRO A 205 9.77 -8.52 4.21
CA PRO A 205 9.20 -9.23 3.05
C PRO A 205 8.48 -10.54 3.40
N SER A 206 8.81 -11.17 4.53
CA SER A 206 8.17 -12.39 5.03
C SER A 206 7.10 -12.14 6.10
N ASN A 207 6.98 -10.90 6.58
CA ASN A 207 5.99 -10.52 7.59
C ASN A 207 5.45 -9.12 7.30
N TYR A 208 4.38 -9.06 6.53
CA TYR A 208 3.75 -7.81 6.11
C TYR A 208 3.11 -7.00 7.25
N GLY A 209 2.78 -7.62 8.39
CA GLY A 209 1.90 -7.06 9.41
C GLY A 209 0.42 -7.33 9.16
N GLU A 210 -0.46 -6.45 9.63
CA GLU A 210 -1.93 -6.62 9.52
C GLU A 210 -2.41 -6.26 8.10
N VAL A 211 -2.54 -7.27 7.23
CA VAL A 211 -3.11 -7.13 5.89
C VAL A 211 -3.92 -8.37 5.52
N LYS A 212 -5.11 -8.16 4.96
CA LYS A 212 -5.87 -9.24 4.34
C LYS A 212 -5.32 -9.45 2.93
N VAL A 213 -4.95 -10.67 2.59
CA VAL A 213 -4.52 -11.04 1.25
C VAL A 213 -5.64 -11.79 0.56
N GLU A 214 -5.97 -11.38 -0.67
CA GLU A 214 -6.91 -12.06 -1.55
C GLU A 214 -6.17 -12.43 -2.83
N THR A 215 -6.11 -13.72 -3.13
CA THR A 215 -5.35 -14.26 -4.25
C THR A 215 -6.29 -14.93 -5.23
N GLN A 216 -6.29 -14.49 -6.50
CA GLN A 216 -7.15 -15.04 -7.55
C GLN A 216 -6.94 -16.54 -7.74
N TRP A 217 -5.71 -17.03 -7.60
CA TRP A 217 -5.34 -18.43 -7.82
C TRP A 217 -5.25 -19.26 -6.52
N GLU A 218 -5.84 -18.79 -5.41
CA GLU A 218 -5.74 -19.45 -4.11
C GLU A 218 -6.35 -20.88 -4.11
N ASN A 219 -7.39 -21.10 -4.91
CA ASN A 219 -8.14 -22.35 -4.99
C ASN A 219 -8.02 -23.06 -6.36
N TRP A 220 -6.96 -22.83 -7.07
CA TRP A 220 -6.72 -23.45 -8.39
C TRP A 220 -6.02 -24.79 -8.31
#